data_0bfc92b14db667e7e13bd3afeebe1666
#
_entry.id   0bfc92b14db667e7e13bd3afeebe1666
#
_cell.length_a   1.000
_cell.length_b   1.000
_cell.length_c   1.000
_cell.angle_alpha   90.00
_cell.angle_beta   90.00
_cell.angle_gamma   90.00
#
_symmetry.space_group_name_H-M   'P 1'
#
loop_
_entity.id
_entity.type
_entity.pdbx_description
1 polymer ?
#
loop_
_entity_poly.entity_id
_entity_poly.type
_entity_poly.pdbx_seq_one_letter_code
_entity_poly.pdbx_strand_id
1 'polypeptide(L)'
;MLELNQCYNMDCMKGMAQFPDGFFDLAVVDPPYFSGPERRGYYGSKVSKIGVYRDYPVSPVWEIPGRAYFDELRRVAKHYIVWGCNYFSYEFAPGRIVWDKCKK
;
A
#
# COMPACT_ATOMS: atom_id res chain seq x y z
N MET A 1 11.12 16.49 -10.45
CA MET A 1 9.99 15.53 -10.54
C MET A 1 10.48 14.24 -11.12
N LEU A 2 10.03 13.11 -10.59
CA LEU A 2 10.41 11.79 -11.10
C LEU A 2 9.84 11.57 -12.51
N GLU A 3 10.55 10.78 -13.31
CA GLU A 3 10.06 10.39 -14.63
C GLU A 3 8.83 9.50 -14.51
N LEU A 4 7.88 9.68 -15.42
CA LEU A 4 6.67 8.87 -15.48
C LEU A 4 6.93 7.50 -16.11
N ASN A 5 6.01 6.56 -15.88
CA ASN A 5 6.06 5.21 -16.42
C ASN A 5 7.31 4.42 -15.97
N GLN A 6 7.78 4.69 -14.76
CA GLN A 6 8.91 4.03 -14.13
C GLN A 6 8.50 3.47 -12.77
N CYS A 7 9.19 2.42 -12.35
CA CYS A 7 9.08 1.89 -10.98
C CYS A 7 10.26 2.38 -10.17
N TYR A 8 9.97 2.88 -8.96
CA TYR A 8 10.99 3.42 -8.07
C TYR A 8 10.96 2.66 -6.74
N ASN A 9 12.10 2.15 -6.34
CA ASN A 9 12.27 1.58 -5.01
C ASN A 9 12.81 2.65 -4.07
N MET A 10 11.90 3.40 -3.47
CA MET A 10 12.25 4.52 -2.59
C MET A 10 11.11 4.79 -1.59
N ASP A 11 11.41 5.62 -0.60
CA ASP A 11 10.38 6.11 0.32
C ASP A 11 9.30 6.88 -0.45
N CYS A 12 8.06 6.42 -0.34
CA CYS A 12 6.94 7.02 -1.06
C CYS A 12 6.70 8.49 -0.68
N MET A 13 6.99 8.89 0.57
CA MET A 13 6.84 10.28 0.98
C MET A 13 7.81 11.20 0.22
N LYS A 14 9.03 10.72 0.01
CA LYS A 14 10.02 11.46 -0.78
C LYS A 14 9.64 11.51 -2.26
N GLY A 15 9.07 10.43 -2.77
CA GLY A 15 8.58 10.39 -4.14
C GLY A 15 7.41 11.33 -4.37
N MET A 16 6.39 11.25 -3.52
CA MET A 16 5.19 12.09 -3.64
C MET A 16 5.51 13.57 -3.49
N ALA A 17 6.48 13.92 -2.64
CA ALA A 17 6.88 15.31 -2.43
C ALA A 17 7.39 16.00 -3.70
N GLN A 18 7.80 15.25 -4.71
CA GLN A 18 8.31 15.80 -5.95
C GLN A 18 7.22 16.18 -6.95
N PHE A 19 5.96 15.87 -6.66
CA PHE A 19 4.85 16.14 -7.57
C PHE A 19 3.95 17.24 -7.02
N PRO A 20 3.39 18.08 -7.91
CA PRO A 20 2.44 19.12 -7.49
C PRO A 20 1.08 18.53 -7.09
N ASP A 21 0.26 19.38 -6.47
CA ASP A 21 -1.10 19.02 -6.07
C ASP A 21 -1.91 18.52 -7.27
N GLY A 22 -2.64 17.43 -7.06
CA GLY A 22 -3.56 16.90 -8.07
C GLY A 22 -2.89 16.43 -9.35
N PHE A 23 -1.60 16.11 -9.30
CA PHE A 23 -0.86 15.70 -10.49
C PHE A 23 -1.38 14.41 -11.08
N PHE A 24 -1.69 13.41 -10.25
CA PHE A 24 -2.18 12.11 -10.70
C PHE A 24 -3.71 12.09 -10.76
N ASP A 25 -4.25 11.47 -11.77
CA ASP A 25 -5.69 11.27 -11.85
C ASP A 25 -6.17 10.22 -10.85
N LEU A 26 -5.39 9.16 -10.68
CA LEU A 26 -5.71 8.06 -9.77
C LEU A 26 -4.44 7.53 -9.12
N ALA A 27 -4.51 7.32 -7.80
CA ALA A 27 -3.49 6.58 -7.06
C ALA A 27 -4.08 5.26 -6.58
N VAL A 28 -3.33 4.19 -6.74
CA VAL A 28 -3.70 2.86 -6.22
C VAL A 28 -2.59 2.43 -5.28
N VAL A 29 -2.92 2.25 -4.01
CA VAL A 29 -1.93 1.95 -2.97
C VAL A 29 -2.35 0.76 -2.12
N ASP A 30 -1.35 0.02 -1.66
CA ASP A 30 -1.52 -1.13 -0.79
C ASP A 30 -0.52 -1.02 0.38
N PRO A 31 -0.79 -0.13 1.35
CA PRO A 31 0.13 0.09 2.46
C PRO A 31 0.08 -1.07 3.47
N PRO A 32 1.12 -1.22 4.31
CA PRO A 32 1.13 -2.24 5.35
C PRO A 32 -0.02 -2.06 6.35
N TYR A 33 -0.65 -3.16 6.75
CA TYR A 33 -1.76 -3.15 7.71
C TYR A 33 -1.30 -3.33 9.15
N PHE A 34 -0.10 -3.88 9.37
CA PHE A 34 0.43 -4.21 10.68
C PHE A 34 1.80 -3.59 10.86
N SER A 35 2.13 -3.25 12.11
CA SER A 35 3.47 -2.81 12.46
C SER A 35 4.43 -3.99 12.56
N GLY A 36 5.66 -3.78 12.10
CA GLY A 36 6.71 -4.77 12.19
C GLY A 36 6.53 -5.93 11.21
N PRO A 37 7.33 -6.99 11.39
CA PRO A 37 7.21 -8.20 10.60
C PRO A 37 5.82 -8.80 10.74
N GLU A 38 5.39 -9.43 9.73
CA GLU A 38 4.09 -9.99 9.58
C GLU A 38 3.70 -10.94 10.73
N ARG A 39 2.47 -10.78 11.23
CA ARG A 39 1.95 -11.51 12.39
C ARG A 39 1.29 -12.85 12.06
N ARG A 40 0.96 -13.08 10.80
CA ARG A 40 0.20 -14.26 10.37
C ARG A 40 1.05 -15.30 9.66
N GLY A 41 2.37 -15.11 9.61
CA GLY A 41 3.27 -16.01 8.91
C GLY A 41 3.10 -16.03 7.39
N TYR A 42 2.71 -14.90 6.77
CA TYR A 42 2.56 -14.80 5.32
C TYR A 42 3.88 -14.65 4.60
N TYR A 43 4.85 -14.03 5.24
CA TYR A 43 6.16 -13.78 4.66
C TYR A 43 7.18 -14.81 5.16
N GLY A 44 8.30 -14.88 4.49
CA GLY A 44 9.28 -15.92 4.73
C GLY A 44 9.08 -17.11 3.79
N SER A 45 9.74 -18.21 4.10
CA SER A 45 9.68 -19.43 3.29
C SER A 45 8.39 -20.20 3.51
N LYS A 46 7.68 -20.52 2.44
CA LYS A 46 6.42 -21.23 2.52
C LYS A 46 6.27 -22.26 1.41
N VAL A 47 5.57 -23.34 1.75
CA VAL A 47 5.15 -24.35 0.76
C VAL A 47 3.63 -24.25 0.63
N SER A 48 3.14 -24.08 -0.57
CA SER A 48 1.71 -24.04 -0.85
C SER A 48 1.08 -25.43 -0.73
N LYS A 49 -0.26 -25.47 -0.74
CA LYS A 49 -1.01 -26.74 -0.71
C LYS A 49 -0.68 -27.68 -1.86
N ILE A 50 -0.18 -27.16 -2.96
CA ILE A 50 0.22 -27.96 -4.12
C ILE A 50 1.73 -28.23 -4.14
N GLY A 51 2.43 -27.94 -3.03
CA GLY A 51 3.85 -28.21 -2.89
C GLY A 51 4.78 -27.20 -3.53
N VAL A 52 4.28 -26.06 -3.98
CA VAL A 52 5.12 -25.01 -4.55
C VAL A 52 5.77 -24.22 -3.40
N TYR A 53 7.10 -24.23 -3.38
CA TYR A 53 7.87 -23.44 -2.43
C TYR A 53 7.91 -21.98 -2.87
N ARG A 54 7.65 -21.09 -1.93
CA ARG A 54 7.75 -19.64 -2.15
C ARG A 54 8.48 -19.01 -0.97
N ASP A 55 9.45 -18.17 -1.32
CA ASP A 55 10.23 -17.41 -0.34
C ASP A 55 9.89 -15.91 -0.51
N TYR A 56 9.17 -15.37 0.44
CA TYR A 56 8.80 -13.96 0.45
C TYR A 56 9.74 -13.22 1.38
N PRO A 57 10.52 -12.26 0.87
CA PRO A 57 11.40 -11.48 1.75
C PRO A 57 10.62 -10.76 2.84
N VAL A 58 11.18 -10.74 4.05
CA VAL A 58 10.63 -9.97 5.15
C VAL A 58 11.25 -8.59 5.10
N SER A 59 10.41 -7.56 5.00
CA SER A 59 10.90 -6.18 4.98
C SER A 59 11.48 -5.80 6.35
N PRO A 60 12.69 -5.20 6.41
CA PRO A 60 13.24 -4.70 7.65
C PRO A 60 12.51 -3.46 8.16
N VAL A 61 11.80 -2.75 7.29
CA VAL A 61 11.01 -1.56 7.61
C VAL A 61 9.56 -1.84 7.24
N TRP A 62 8.73 -1.91 8.26
CA TRP A 62 7.32 -2.24 8.10
C TRP A 62 6.50 -1.36 9.02
N GLU A 63 6.11 -0.21 8.54
CA GLU A 63 5.36 0.77 9.33
C GLU A 63 3.95 0.95 8.79
N ILE A 64 2.98 1.00 9.69
CA ILE A 64 1.62 1.39 9.33
C ILE A 64 1.64 2.87 8.99
N PRO A 65 1.13 3.26 7.82
CA PRO A 65 1.08 4.68 7.46
C PRO A 65 0.17 5.45 8.41
N GLY A 66 0.60 6.63 8.77
CA GLY A 66 -0.18 7.54 9.58
C GLY A 66 -0.92 8.57 8.71
N ARG A 67 -1.50 9.57 9.39
CA ARG A 67 -2.26 10.64 8.76
C ARG A 67 -1.47 11.39 7.68
N ALA A 68 -0.20 11.64 7.92
CA ALA A 68 0.66 12.39 6.99
C ALA A 68 0.74 11.70 5.61
N TYR A 69 0.81 10.38 5.59
CA TYR A 69 0.84 9.61 4.35
C TYR A 69 -0.46 9.80 3.54
N PHE A 70 -1.60 9.65 4.19
CA PHE A 70 -2.89 9.77 3.50
C PHE A 70 -3.19 11.21 3.08
N ASP A 71 -2.77 12.20 3.88
CA ASP A 71 -2.88 13.60 3.50
C ASP A 71 -2.05 13.90 2.24
N GLU A 72 -0.85 13.36 2.16
CA GLU A 72 0.02 13.53 1.00
C GLU A 72 -0.55 12.80 -0.23
N LEU A 73 -1.08 11.60 -0.04
CA LEU A 73 -1.74 10.85 -1.10
C LEU A 73 -2.90 11.67 -1.70
N ARG A 74 -3.73 12.27 -0.84
CA ARG A 74 -4.85 13.11 -1.28
C ARG A 74 -4.38 14.40 -1.94
N ARG A 75 -3.22 14.90 -1.55
CA ARG A 75 -2.65 16.09 -2.19
C ARG A 75 -2.25 15.82 -3.64
N VAL A 76 -1.55 14.72 -3.89
CA VAL A 76 -0.96 14.44 -5.21
C VAL A 76 -1.92 13.77 -6.18
N ALA A 77 -3.00 13.16 -5.70
CA ALA A 77 -3.94 12.42 -6.55
C ALA A 77 -5.36 12.98 -6.43
N LYS A 78 -6.03 13.07 -7.56
CA LYS A 78 -7.44 13.51 -7.59
C LYS A 78 -8.36 12.45 -7.01
N HIS A 79 -8.06 11.19 -7.29
CA HIS A 79 -8.80 10.03 -6.78
C HIS A 79 -7.82 9.00 -6.26
N TYR A 80 -8.27 8.16 -5.34
CA TYR A 80 -7.41 7.14 -4.76
C TYR A 80 -8.18 5.86 -4.47
N ILE A 81 -7.48 4.73 -4.59
CA ILE A 81 -7.93 3.41 -4.14
C ILE A 81 -6.92 2.94 -3.10
N VAL A 82 -7.39 2.69 -1.89
CA VAL A 82 -6.55 2.20 -0.78
C VAL A 82 -6.98 0.79 -0.44
N TRP A 83 -6.12 -0.18 -0.74
CA TRP A 83 -6.36 -1.56 -0.33
C TRP A 83 -6.28 -1.67 1.20
N GLY A 84 -7.24 -2.37 1.79
CA GLY A 84 -7.28 -2.53 3.24
C GLY A 84 -7.63 -1.26 3.99
N CYS A 85 -8.40 -0.35 3.39
CA CYS A 85 -8.74 0.93 4.00
C CYS A 85 -9.42 0.77 5.37
N ASN A 86 -10.08 -0.35 5.62
CA ASN A 86 -10.72 -0.66 6.90
C ASN A 86 -9.72 -0.88 8.05
N TYR A 87 -8.45 -1.05 7.77
CA TYR A 87 -7.42 -1.21 8.80
C TYR A 87 -6.89 0.13 9.33
N PHE A 88 -7.26 1.25 8.72
CA PHE A 88 -6.71 2.56 9.06
C PHE A 88 -7.76 3.48 9.65
N SER A 89 -7.36 4.25 10.68
CA SER A 89 -8.21 5.26 11.30
C SER A 89 -8.08 6.59 10.56
N TYR A 90 -8.52 6.63 9.33
CA TYR A 90 -8.48 7.82 8.49
C TYR A 90 -9.84 8.04 7.85
N GLU A 91 -10.20 9.30 7.68
CA GLU A 91 -11.48 9.68 7.09
C GLU A 91 -11.40 9.63 5.55
N PHE A 92 -11.60 8.44 5.01
CA PHE A 92 -11.64 8.26 3.56
C PHE A 92 -12.98 8.70 2.98
N ALA A 93 -12.99 9.06 1.68
CA ALA A 93 -14.22 9.26 0.94
C ALA A 93 -15.13 8.02 1.04
N PRO A 94 -16.46 8.17 0.94
CA PRO A 94 -17.41 7.10 1.27
C PRO A 94 -17.43 5.92 0.30
N GLY A 95 -16.92 6.07 -0.90
CA GLY A 95 -16.90 4.99 -1.89
C GLY A 95 -16.09 3.79 -1.41
N ARG A 96 -16.61 2.58 -1.70
CA ARG A 96 -15.93 1.33 -1.33
C ARG A 96 -15.99 0.35 -2.48
N ILE A 97 -14.89 -0.40 -2.65
CA ILE A 97 -14.81 -1.55 -3.55
C ILE A 97 -14.61 -2.77 -2.67
N VAL A 98 -15.40 -3.79 -2.87
CA VAL A 98 -15.29 -5.04 -2.12
C VAL A 98 -14.73 -6.10 -3.05
N TRP A 99 -13.58 -6.66 -2.69
CA TRP A 99 -13.01 -7.79 -3.37
C TRP A 99 -13.27 -9.05 -2.56
N ASP A 100 -14.19 -9.86 -3.04
CA ASP A 100 -14.51 -11.14 -2.44
C ASP A 100 -13.54 -12.20 -2.98
N LYS A 101 -12.65 -12.67 -2.12
CA LYS A 101 -11.69 -13.72 -2.47
C LYS A 101 -12.31 -15.12 -2.50
N CYS A 102 -13.59 -15.24 -2.14
CA CYS A 102 -14.31 -16.53 -2.05
C CYS A 102 -13.60 -17.55 -1.14
N LYS A 103 -12.94 -17.08 -0.11
CA LYS A 103 -12.31 -17.92 0.92
C LYS A 103 -13.28 -18.14 2.08
N LYS A 104 -13.38 -19.38 2.48
CA LYS A 104 -14.18 -19.77 3.64
C LYS A 104 -13.29 -19.95 4.88
#